data_4fd2a8a62aadde4b85710f8acc5b432d
#
_entry.id   4fd2a8a62aadde4b85710f8acc5b432d
#
_cell.length_a   1.000
_cell.length_b   1.000
_cell.length_c   1.000
_cell.angle_alpha   90.00
_cell.angle_beta   90.00
_cell.angle_gamma   90.00
#
_symmetry.space_group_name_H-M   'P 1'
#
loop_
_entity.id
_entity.type
_entity.pdbx_description
1 polymer ?
#
loop_
_entity_poly.entity_id
_entity_poly.type
_entity_poly.pdbx_seq_one_letter_code
_entity_poly.pdbx_strand_id
1 'polypeptide(L)'
;MTVISSMRFNSQEGAIVADEQSTYGNRKLSFADKLVRIGNGETYAIIGGTGHADFLFNVSERLRDYFNINPAQNSEQIAEITARIMDVRKLAIVRGELESNLGIRYEEFISGHCRSEEGQVIPIRQDLIERMNNIQNQANAQISNNTFTILGKDKDNVRLYRADASNLVPTLIGRPYDVVGSGNDSADEVIVEFIEKLEREKLKNIDPVEGIEALIYATHRASVRNQGVGGTPVIYVIGKEGAFLVSEARSQLADNMVRGYRREFLDRDVLKMLLQE
;
A
#
# COMPACT_ATOMS: atom_id res chain seq x y z
N MET A 1 5.33 11.96 1.88
CA MET A 1 4.61 11.32 3.03
C MET A 1 3.27 10.88 2.53
N THR A 2 2.69 9.84 3.12
CA THR A 2 1.43 9.23 2.67
C THR A 2 0.77 8.55 3.86
N VAL A 3 -0.54 8.47 3.87
CA VAL A 3 -1.31 7.57 4.72
C VAL A 3 -2.30 6.79 3.87
N ILE A 4 -2.38 5.50 4.09
CA ILE A 4 -3.40 4.63 3.52
C ILE A 4 -4.00 3.82 4.65
N SER A 5 -5.31 3.88 4.77
CA SER A 5 -6.09 3.16 5.77
C SER A 5 -7.10 2.26 5.08
N SER A 6 -7.20 1.03 5.50
CA SER A 6 -8.14 0.04 4.96
C SER A 6 -8.92 -0.63 6.07
N MET A 7 -10.18 -0.97 5.82
CA MET A 7 -11.04 -1.64 6.79
C MET A 7 -11.96 -2.64 6.09
N ARG A 8 -12.02 -3.83 6.67
CA ARG A 8 -13.03 -4.83 6.36
C ARG A 8 -14.22 -4.60 7.30
N PHE A 9 -15.37 -4.29 6.74
CA PHE A 9 -16.59 -4.07 7.53
C PHE A 9 -17.24 -5.39 7.93
N ASN A 10 -17.31 -6.32 6.98
CA ASN A 10 -17.84 -7.68 7.16
C ASN A 10 -17.20 -8.63 6.13
N SER A 11 -17.79 -9.81 5.93
CA SER A 11 -17.28 -10.78 4.96
C SER A 11 -17.43 -10.33 3.49
N GLN A 12 -18.28 -9.34 3.19
CA GLN A 12 -18.62 -8.94 1.82
C GLN A 12 -18.20 -7.52 1.47
N GLU A 13 -17.93 -6.70 2.49
CA GLU A 13 -17.78 -5.26 2.32
C GLU A 13 -16.55 -4.72 3.04
N GLY A 14 -15.96 -3.70 2.46
CA GLY A 14 -14.82 -3.01 3.02
C GLY A 14 -14.49 -1.73 2.24
N ALA A 15 -13.59 -0.94 2.76
CA ALA A 15 -13.09 0.25 2.07
C ALA A 15 -11.60 0.46 2.32
N ILE A 16 -10.97 1.18 1.40
CA ILE A 16 -9.62 1.67 1.49
C ILE A 16 -9.60 3.16 1.14
N VAL A 17 -8.94 3.93 1.96
CA VAL A 17 -8.81 5.39 1.83
C VAL A 17 -7.36 5.77 1.83
N ALA A 18 -6.95 6.58 0.86
CA ALA A 18 -5.61 7.15 0.78
C ALA A 18 -5.68 8.67 0.72
N ASP A 19 -4.68 9.37 1.24
CA ASP A 19 -4.48 10.78 0.95
C ASP A 19 -4.04 10.96 -0.52
N GLU A 20 -4.47 12.04 -1.17
CA GLU A 20 -4.11 12.33 -2.56
C GLU A 20 -2.66 12.80 -2.70
N GLN A 21 -2.13 13.45 -1.68
CA GLN A 21 -0.88 14.19 -1.78
C GLN A 21 0.34 13.26 -1.91
N SER A 22 1.12 13.46 -2.98
CA SER A 22 2.45 12.90 -3.15
C SER A 22 3.50 13.99 -3.02
N THR A 23 4.59 13.69 -2.31
CA THR A 23 5.70 14.63 -2.13
C THR A 23 6.88 14.17 -2.98
N TYR A 24 7.29 14.99 -3.94
CA TYR A 24 8.51 14.80 -4.73
C TYR A 24 9.51 15.90 -4.41
N GLY A 25 10.52 15.57 -3.62
CA GLY A 25 11.43 16.56 -3.04
C GLY A 25 10.66 17.58 -2.21
N ASN A 26 10.78 18.86 -2.55
CA ASN A 26 10.05 19.97 -1.89
C ASN A 26 8.74 20.33 -2.59
N ARG A 27 8.31 19.58 -3.61
CA ARG A 27 7.08 19.85 -4.35
C ARG A 27 6.00 18.87 -3.92
N LYS A 28 4.80 19.39 -3.72
CA LYS A 28 3.59 18.61 -3.51
C LYS A 28 2.94 18.39 -4.88
N LEU A 29 2.75 17.14 -5.25
CA LEU A 29 2.10 16.76 -6.50
C LEU A 29 0.86 15.94 -6.14
N SER A 30 -0.23 16.24 -6.83
CA SER A 30 -1.44 15.42 -6.80
C SER A 30 -1.29 14.34 -7.89
N PHE A 31 -1.08 13.09 -7.47
CA PHE A 31 -1.08 11.93 -8.37
C PHE A 31 -2.16 10.96 -7.93
N ALA A 32 -3.11 10.75 -8.82
CA ALA A 32 -4.34 10.01 -8.56
C ALA A 32 -4.17 8.51 -8.26
N ASP A 33 -3.02 7.90 -8.49
CA ASP A 33 -2.91 6.43 -8.54
C ASP A 33 -2.26 5.80 -7.31
N LYS A 34 -2.51 6.33 -6.11
CA LYS A 34 -2.07 5.66 -4.87
C LYS A 34 -2.81 4.34 -4.62
N LEU A 35 -4.03 4.24 -5.13
CA LEU A 35 -4.87 3.05 -5.04
C LEU A 35 -5.09 2.46 -6.43
N VAL A 36 -4.88 1.16 -6.56
CA VAL A 36 -4.99 0.44 -7.83
C VAL A 36 -5.86 -0.79 -7.65
N ARG A 37 -6.82 -0.97 -8.54
CA ARG A 37 -7.59 -2.22 -8.63
C ARG A 37 -6.81 -3.24 -9.45
N ILE A 38 -6.64 -4.44 -8.91
CA ILE A 38 -5.97 -5.58 -9.53
C ILE A 38 -6.94 -6.77 -9.56
N GLY A 39 -6.95 -7.50 -10.66
CA GLY A 39 -7.88 -8.62 -10.89
C GLY A 39 -9.22 -8.15 -11.43
N ASN A 40 -10.09 -9.09 -11.71
CA ASN A 40 -11.40 -8.88 -12.33
C ASN A 40 -12.38 -9.97 -11.91
N GLY A 41 -13.66 -9.79 -12.31
CA GLY A 41 -14.71 -10.75 -11.96
C GLY A 41 -14.98 -10.82 -10.46
N GLU A 42 -15.07 -12.06 -9.94
CA GLU A 42 -15.38 -12.32 -8.53
C GLU A 42 -14.15 -12.26 -7.62
N THR A 43 -12.95 -12.22 -8.19
CA THR A 43 -11.67 -12.15 -7.45
C THR A 43 -10.87 -10.94 -7.87
N TYR A 44 -10.69 -10.02 -6.95
CA TYR A 44 -9.90 -8.80 -7.16
C TYR A 44 -9.38 -8.24 -5.84
N ALA A 45 -8.48 -7.29 -5.92
CA ALA A 45 -8.03 -6.52 -4.78
C ALA A 45 -7.90 -5.04 -5.13
N ILE A 46 -8.11 -4.19 -4.14
CA ILE A 46 -7.64 -2.81 -4.16
C ILE A 46 -6.34 -2.76 -3.37
N ILE A 47 -5.28 -2.33 -4.00
CA ILE A 47 -3.97 -2.23 -3.39
C ILE A 47 -3.56 -0.77 -3.27
N GLY A 48 -2.96 -0.43 -2.15
CA GLY A 48 -2.41 0.89 -1.90
C GLY A 48 -0.98 0.80 -1.38
N GLY A 49 -0.07 1.57 -1.98
CA GLY A 49 1.34 1.52 -1.67
C GLY A 49 1.87 2.78 -0.98
N THR A 50 2.77 2.60 -0.01
CA THR A 50 3.50 3.67 0.66
C THR A 50 4.99 3.44 0.57
N GLY A 51 5.78 4.50 0.37
CA GLY A 51 7.22 4.43 0.22
C GLY A 51 7.72 5.24 -0.98
N HIS A 52 8.67 4.69 -1.71
CA HIS A 52 9.30 5.35 -2.86
C HIS A 52 8.41 5.26 -4.11
N ALA A 53 8.03 6.41 -4.66
CA ALA A 53 7.03 6.51 -5.74
C ALA A 53 7.36 5.65 -6.96
N ASP A 54 8.61 5.68 -7.46
CA ASP A 54 9.02 4.90 -8.64
C ASP A 54 8.98 3.38 -8.38
N PHE A 55 9.28 2.96 -7.14
CA PHE A 55 9.16 1.57 -6.74
C PHE A 55 7.71 1.13 -6.77
N LEU A 56 6.83 1.90 -6.13
CA LEU A 56 5.40 1.60 -6.03
C LEU A 56 4.73 1.59 -7.40
N PHE A 57 5.01 2.58 -8.23
CA PHE A 57 4.50 2.65 -9.60
C PHE A 57 4.92 1.42 -10.42
N ASN A 58 6.20 1.07 -10.38
CA ASN A 58 6.72 -0.08 -11.14
C ASN A 58 6.11 -1.41 -10.69
N VAL A 59 5.90 -1.58 -9.37
CA VAL A 59 5.24 -2.77 -8.81
C VAL A 59 3.78 -2.82 -9.26
N SER A 60 3.05 -1.70 -9.18
CA SER A 60 1.64 -1.63 -9.56
C SER A 60 1.42 -1.93 -11.05
N GLU A 61 2.26 -1.38 -11.95
CA GLU A 61 2.17 -1.67 -13.39
C GLU A 61 2.44 -3.15 -13.68
N ARG A 62 3.47 -3.73 -13.07
CA ARG A 62 3.77 -5.17 -13.25
C ARG A 62 2.67 -6.07 -12.71
N LEU A 63 1.98 -5.67 -11.65
CA LEU A 63 0.81 -6.38 -11.15
C LEU A 63 -0.35 -6.32 -12.15
N ARG A 64 -0.63 -5.14 -12.72
CA ARG A 64 -1.65 -4.99 -13.77
C ARG A 64 -1.33 -5.90 -14.95
N ASP A 65 -0.11 -5.82 -15.47
CA ASP A 65 0.32 -6.65 -16.62
C ASP A 65 0.20 -8.14 -16.31
N TYR A 66 0.64 -8.57 -15.15
CA TYR A 66 0.58 -9.97 -14.74
C TYR A 66 -0.87 -10.48 -14.67
N PHE A 67 -1.77 -9.77 -14.00
CA PHE A 67 -3.14 -10.20 -13.81
C PHE A 67 -4.06 -9.92 -15.00
N ASN A 68 -3.66 -9.11 -15.95
CA ASN A 68 -4.31 -9.00 -17.25
C ASN A 68 -4.18 -10.30 -18.06
N ILE A 69 -3.07 -11.02 -17.90
CA ILE A 69 -2.78 -12.27 -18.62
C ILE A 69 -3.18 -13.49 -17.78
N ASN A 70 -3.00 -13.43 -16.47
CA ASN A 70 -3.19 -14.53 -15.53
C ASN A 70 -4.29 -14.18 -14.51
N PRO A 71 -5.55 -14.53 -14.75
CA PRO A 71 -6.64 -14.24 -13.81
C PRO A 71 -6.34 -14.79 -12.40
N ALA A 72 -6.61 -13.98 -11.39
CA ALA A 72 -6.39 -14.37 -9.99
C ALA A 72 -7.38 -15.46 -9.58
N GLN A 73 -6.89 -16.49 -8.88
CA GLN A 73 -7.70 -17.56 -8.32
C GLN A 73 -8.36 -17.16 -7.00
N ASN A 74 -7.63 -16.35 -6.20
CA ASN A 74 -8.10 -15.79 -4.93
C ASN A 74 -7.28 -14.54 -4.57
N SER A 75 -7.74 -13.79 -3.57
CA SER A 75 -7.08 -12.57 -3.12
C SER A 75 -5.72 -12.80 -2.45
N GLU A 76 -5.50 -13.98 -1.88
CA GLU A 76 -4.22 -14.39 -1.31
C GLU A 76 -3.14 -14.49 -2.39
N GLN A 77 -3.47 -15.07 -3.55
CA GLN A 77 -2.57 -15.10 -4.71
C GLN A 77 -2.19 -13.69 -5.17
N ILE A 78 -3.11 -12.72 -5.13
CA ILE A 78 -2.78 -11.33 -5.46
C ILE A 78 -1.74 -10.80 -4.46
N ALA A 79 -1.91 -11.06 -3.18
CA ALA A 79 -0.97 -10.64 -2.14
C ALA A 79 0.41 -11.32 -2.30
N GLU A 80 0.45 -12.63 -2.59
CA GLU A 80 1.69 -13.38 -2.82
C GLU A 80 2.46 -12.87 -4.06
N ILE A 81 1.75 -12.63 -5.16
CA ILE A 81 2.37 -12.08 -6.38
C ILE A 81 2.86 -10.66 -6.14
N THR A 82 2.12 -9.86 -5.35
CA THR A 82 2.59 -8.52 -4.95
C THR A 82 3.94 -8.61 -4.22
N ALA A 83 4.05 -9.43 -3.20
CA ALA A 83 5.30 -9.62 -2.46
C ALA A 83 6.44 -10.13 -3.37
N ARG A 84 6.15 -11.07 -4.26
CA ARG A 84 7.13 -11.60 -5.23
C ARG A 84 7.62 -10.54 -6.22
N ILE A 85 6.74 -9.71 -6.77
CA ILE A 85 7.11 -8.61 -7.67
C ILE A 85 7.94 -7.56 -6.93
N MET A 86 7.59 -7.25 -5.67
CA MET A 86 8.40 -6.36 -4.81
C MET A 86 9.82 -6.89 -4.65
N ASP A 87 9.99 -8.18 -4.38
CA ASP A 87 11.31 -8.81 -4.22
C ASP A 87 12.13 -8.77 -5.51
N VAL A 88 11.53 -9.13 -6.65
CA VAL A 88 12.19 -9.04 -7.96
C VAL A 88 12.62 -7.61 -8.26
N ARG A 89 11.78 -6.61 -7.95
CA ARG A 89 12.12 -5.20 -8.15
C ARG A 89 13.26 -4.75 -7.23
N LYS A 90 13.22 -5.13 -5.96
CA LYS A 90 14.27 -4.89 -4.98
C LYS A 90 15.61 -5.43 -5.48
N LEU A 91 15.63 -6.69 -5.91
CA LEU A 91 16.83 -7.32 -6.44
C LEU A 91 17.37 -6.60 -7.68
N ALA A 92 16.49 -6.16 -8.58
CA ALA A 92 16.89 -5.41 -9.78
C ALA A 92 17.55 -4.06 -9.43
N ILE A 93 17.06 -3.36 -8.38
CA ILE A 93 17.65 -2.11 -7.92
C ILE A 93 19.03 -2.37 -7.32
N VAL A 94 19.16 -3.36 -6.42
CA VAL A 94 20.45 -3.72 -5.81
C VAL A 94 21.48 -4.09 -6.89
N ARG A 95 21.09 -4.88 -7.89
CA ARG A 95 21.95 -5.21 -9.04
C ARG A 95 22.41 -3.98 -9.79
N GLY A 96 21.46 -3.09 -10.14
CA GLY A 96 21.77 -1.85 -10.85
C GLY A 96 22.73 -0.94 -10.08
N GLU A 97 22.55 -0.81 -8.78
CA GLU A 97 23.45 -0.04 -7.91
C GLU A 97 24.87 -0.64 -7.86
N LEU A 98 25.01 -1.96 -7.76
CA LEU A 98 26.31 -2.62 -7.75
C LEU A 98 27.02 -2.48 -9.10
N GLU A 99 26.31 -2.75 -10.19
CA GLU A 99 26.88 -2.68 -11.54
C GLU A 99 27.26 -1.24 -11.94
N SER A 100 26.42 -0.26 -11.62
CA SER A 100 26.69 1.14 -11.96
C SER A 100 27.82 1.78 -11.13
N ASN A 101 27.96 1.42 -9.87
CA ASN A 101 28.95 2.03 -8.98
C ASN A 101 30.31 1.31 -9.00
N LEU A 102 30.35 0.01 -9.27
CA LEU A 102 31.56 -0.79 -9.15
C LEU A 102 31.91 -1.59 -10.43
N GLY A 103 31.02 -1.64 -11.41
CA GLY A 103 31.20 -2.47 -12.60
C GLY A 103 31.24 -3.98 -12.34
N ILE A 104 30.80 -4.41 -11.15
CA ILE A 104 30.78 -5.82 -10.72
C ILE A 104 29.36 -6.33 -10.80
N ARG A 105 29.16 -7.49 -11.41
CA ARG A 105 27.85 -8.14 -11.50
C ARG A 105 27.42 -8.70 -10.16
N TYR A 106 26.12 -8.72 -9.92
CA TYR A 106 25.57 -9.27 -8.67
C TYR A 106 25.97 -10.74 -8.43
N GLU A 107 26.01 -11.54 -9.48
CA GLU A 107 26.44 -12.96 -9.44
C GLU A 107 27.91 -13.11 -9.05
N GLU A 108 28.76 -12.19 -9.49
CA GLU A 108 30.17 -12.14 -9.11
C GLU A 108 30.33 -11.79 -7.63
N PHE A 109 29.52 -10.82 -7.16
CA PHE A 109 29.48 -10.47 -5.74
C PHE A 109 29.09 -11.68 -4.87
N ILE A 110 28.00 -12.35 -5.20
CA ILE A 110 27.52 -13.52 -4.43
C ILE A 110 28.55 -14.66 -4.45
N SER A 111 29.23 -14.87 -5.57
CA SER A 111 30.27 -15.92 -5.66
C SER A 111 31.59 -15.55 -4.98
N GLY A 112 31.82 -14.26 -4.70
CA GLY A 112 33.09 -13.74 -4.20
C GLY A 112 34.24 -13.76 -5.25
N HIS A 113 33.91 -13.97 -6.52
CA HIS A 113 34.87 -14.07 -7.62
C HIS A 113 34.40 -13.23 -8.82
N CYS A 114 35.35 -12.63 -9.52
CA CYS A 114 35.10 -11.93 -10.78
C CYS A 114 36.01 -12.51 -11.90
N ARG A 115 35.73 -12.13 -13.15
CA ARG A 115 36.58 -12.48 -14.28
C ARG A 115 37.52 -11.32 -14.57
N SER A 116 38.81 -11.63 -14.72
CA SER A 116 39.81 -10.69 -15.24
C SER A 116 39.54 -10.39 -16.72
N GLU A 117 40.21 -9.37 -17.27
CA GLU A 117 40.18 -9.08 -18.72
C GLU A 117 40.66 -10.27 -19.58
N GLU A 118 41.54 -11.11 -19.03
CA GLU A 118 42.04 -12.33 -19.67
C GLU A 118 41.10 -13.53 -19.50
N GLY A 119 39.94 -13.36 -18.83
CA GLY A 119 38.94 -14.40 -18.62
C GLY A 119 39.21 -15.33 -17.43
N GLN A 120 40.28 -15.10 -16.66
CA GLN A 120 40.59 -15.90 -15.47
C GLN A 120 39.64 -15.55 -14.32
N VAL A 121 39.23 -16.56 -13.55
CA VAL A 121 38.43 -16.39 -12.33
C VAL A 121 39.38 -16.01 -11.19
N ILE A 122 39.19 -14.83 -10.64
CA ILE A 122 40.00 -14.29 -9.54
C ILE A 122 39.07 -13.92 -8.36
N PRO A 123 39.55 -14.06 -7.11
CA PRO A 123 38.76 -13.62 -5.95
C PRO A 123 38.60 -12.12 -5.94
N ILE A 124 37.41 -11.63 -5.56
CA ILE A 124 37.17 -10.22 -5.35
C ILE A 124 37.94 -9.76 -4.10
N ARG A 125 38.61 -8.62 -4.20
CA ARG A 125 39.36 -8.05 -3.09
C ARG A 125 38.42 -7.70 -1.93
N GLN A 126 38.90 -7.88 -0.70
CA GLN A 126 38.16 -7.70 0.52
C GLN A 126 37.57 -6.25 0.66
N ASP A 127 38.37 -5.25 0.27
CA ASP A 127 37.91 -3.85 0.30
C ASP A 127 36.75 -3.57 -0.68
N LEU A 128 36.69 -4.26 -1.81
CA LEU A 128 35.56 -4.19 -2.74
C LEU A 128 34.34 -4.91 -2.18
N ILE A 129 34.50 -6.08 -1.52
CA ILE A 129 33.40 -6.80 -0.87
C ILE A 129 32.76 -5.89 0.20
N GLU A 130 33.54 -5.19 1.01
CA GLU A 130 33.03 -4.26 2.01
C GLU A 130 32.26 -3.10 1.38
N ARG A 131 32.75 -2.52 0.28
CA ARG A 131 32.02 -1.47 -0.46
C ARG A 131 30.72 -1.99 -1.07
N MET A 132 30.72 -3.21 -1.63
CA MET A 132 29.53 -3.85 -2.18
C MET A 132 28.48 -4.10 -1.09
N ASN A 133 28.87 -4.60 0.08
CA ASN A 133 27.99 -4.75 1.24
C ASN A 133 27.38 -3.42 1.68
N ASN A 134 28.15 -2.34 1.68
CA ASN A 134 27.65 -1.02 2.01
C ASN A 134 26.62 -0.51 1.00
N ILE A 135 26.86 -0.67 -0.31
CA ILE A 135 25.92 -0.33 -1.38
C ILE A 135 24.64 -1.16 -1.23
N GLN A 136 24.76 -2.46 -1.05
CA GLN A 136 23.60 -3.35 -0.85
C GLN A 136 22.78 -2.93 0.37
N ASN A 137 23.43 -2.63 1.49
CA ASN A 137 22.75 -2.21 2.71
C ASN A 137 22.05 -0.87 2.52
N GLN A 138 22.65 0.09 1.84
CA GLN A 138 22.03 1.38 1.53
C GLN A 138 20.81 1.21 0.61
N ALA A 139 20.94 0.44 -0.47
CA ALA A 139 19.83 0.14 -1.38
C ALA A 139 18.70 -0.58 -0.64
N ASN A 140 19.01 -1.58 0.17
CA ASN A 140 18.03 -2.29 0.98
C ASN A 140 17.32 -1.35 1.98
N ALA A 141 18.04 -0.45 2.65
CA ALA A 141 17.46 0.50 3.59
C ALA A 141 16.48 1.47 2.91
N GLN A 142 16.78 1.93 1.69
CA GLN A 142 15.89 2.77 0.91
C GLN A 142 14.60 2.04 0.48
N ILE A 143 14.73 0.75 0.15
CA ILE A 143 13.62 -0.04 -0.39
C ILE A 143 12.76 -0.65 0.74
N SER A 144 13.34 -0.98 1.89
CA SER A 144 12.64 -1.67 3.00
C SER A 144 11.41 -0.93 3.52
N ASN A 145 11.34 0.37 3.31
CA ASN A 145 10.22 1.22 3.73
C ASN A 145 9.00 1.17 2.77
N ASN A 146 9.09 0.39 1.68
CA ASN A 146 7.95 0.24 0.78
C ASN A 146 7.02 -0.84 1.30
N THR A 147 5.75 -0.48 1.44
CA THR A 147 4.69 -1.35 1.96
C THR A 147 3.44 -1.19 1.13
N PHE A 148 2.76 -2.30 0.84
CA PHE A 148 1.42 -2.31 0.27
C PHE A 148 0.43 -2.86 1.29
N THR A 149 -0.70 -2.16 1.46
CA THR A 149 -1.91 -2.73 2.04
C THR A 149 -2.83 -3.19 0.92
N ILE A 150 -3.46 -4.33 1.10
CA ILE A 150 -4.21 -5.06 0.08
C ILE A 150 -5.55 -5.43 0.66
N LEU A 151 -6.61 -4.81 0.16
CA LEU A 151 -8.00 -5.17 0.48
C LEU A 151 -8.50 -6.07 -0.64
N GLY A 152 -8.47 -7.38 -0.40
CA GLY A 152 -8.84 -8.39 -1.37
C GLY A 152 -10.28 -8.87 -1.21
N LYS A 153 -10.96 -9.10 -2.33
CA LYS A 153 -12.29 -9.69 -2.42
C LYS A 153 -12.20 -11.03 -3.16
N ASP A 154 -12.63 -12.08 -2.50
CA ASP A 154 -13.02 -13.33 -3.12
C ASP A 154 -14.55 -13.37 -3.19
N LYS A 155 -15.13 -14.35 -3.89
CA LYS A 155 -16.58 -14.46 -4.04
C LYS A 155 -17.35 -14.17 -2.74
N ASP A 156 -16.93 -14.79 -1.65
CA ASP A 156 -17.66 -14.77 -0.37
C ASP A 156 -16.92 -14.09 0.77
N ASN A 157 -15.69 -13.57 0.54
CA ASN A 157 -14.87 -13.03 1.61
C ASN A 157 -14.06 -11.80 1.19
N VAL A 158 -14.09 -10.80 2.06
CA VAL A 158 -13.13 -9.69 2.04
C VAL A 158 -12.03 -9.96 3.05
N ARG A 159 -10.77 -9.81 2.64
CA ARG A 159 -9.59 -10.04 3.48
C ARG A 159 -8.60 -8.89 3.34
N LEU A 160 -7.82 -8.68 4.40
CA LEU A 160 -6.75 -7.70 4.43
C LEU A 160 -5.41 -8.41 4.46
N TYR A 161 -4.49 -7.96 3.60
CA TYR A 161 -3.11 -8.41 3.60
C TYR A 161 -2.18 -7.20 3.59
N ARG A 162 -0.97 -7.42 4.10
CA ARG A 162 0.15 -6.47 3.99
C ARG A 162 1.31 -7.15 3.30
N ALA A 163 1.91 -6.48 2.33
CA ALA A 163 3.15 -6.90 1.69
C ALA A 163 4.23 -5.83 1.93
N ASP A 164 5.32 -6.22 2.58
CA ASP A 164 6.43 -5.35 2.91
C ASP A 164 7.65 -5.74 2.06
N ALA A 165 8.40 -4.76 1.56
CA ALA A 165 9.62 -5.02 0.78
C ALA A 165 10.75 -5.70 1.60
N SER A 166 10.60 -5.75 2.91
CA SER A 166 11.48 -6.52 3.80
C SER A 166 11.10 -7.99 3.92
N ASN A 167 9.90 -8.40 3.46
CA ASN A 167 9.33 -9.72 3.68
C ASN A 167 8.83 -10.33 2.37
N LEU A 168 9.25 -11.56 2.05
CA LEU A 168 8.83 -12.28 0.84
C LEU A 168 7.41 -12.86 0.92
N VAL A 169 6.86 -12.95 2.13
CA VAL A 169 5.56 -13.55 2.39
C VAL A 169 4.61 -12.45 2.87
N PRO A 170 3.48 -12.26 2.20
CA PRO A 170 2.49 -11.29 2.67
C PRO A 170 1.89 -11.74 4.01
N THR A 171 1.56 -10.78 4.85
CA THR A 171 0.94 -11.03 6.14
C THR A 171 -0.58 -10.90 6.01
N LEU A 172 -1.33 -11.95 6.35
CA LEU A 172 -2.78 -11.85 6.54
C LEU A 172 -3.06 -11.06 7.83
N ILE A 173 -3.81 -9.98 7.71
CA ILE A 173 -4.15 -9.10 8.82
C ILE A 173 -5.39 -9.66 9.54
N GLY A 174 -5.21 -10.12 10.78
CA GLY A 174 -6.28 -10.70 11.59
C GLY A 174 -7.28 -9.68 12.15
N ARG A 175 -6.85 -8.43 12.37
CA ARG A 175 -7.71 -7.31 12.79
C ARG A 175 -8.55 -6.79 11.61
N PRO A 176 -9.68 -6.09 11.87
CA PRO A 176 -10.56 -5.64 10.79
C PRO A 176 -10.01 -4.47 9.96
N TYR A 177 -8.85 -3.93 10.30
CA TYR A 177 -8.26 -2.77 9.63
C TYR A 177 -6.75 -2.89 9.47
N ASP A 178 -6.20 -2.09 8.57
CA ASP A 178 -4.77 -1.88 8.36
C ASP A 178 -4.46 -0.43 8.05
N VAL A 179 -3.33 0.08 8.57
CA VAL A 179 -2.86 1.46 8.32
C VAL A 179 -1.39 1.40 7.97
N VAL A 180 -1.01 2.05 6.87
CA VAL A 180 0.36 2.12 6.39
C VAL A 180 0.76 3.54 5.99
N GLY A 181 2.06 3.81 6.01
CA GLY A 181 2.63 5.10 5.60
C GLY A 181 3.12 5.96 6.75
N SER A 182 3.69 7.11 6.42
CA SER A 182 4.32 8.01 7.41
C SER A 182 3.32 8.74 8.32
N GLY A 183 2.02 8.73 7.95
CA GLY A 183 0.92 9.24 8.77
C GLY A 183 0.23 8.17 9.62
N ASN A 184 0.77 6.93 9.64
CA ASN A 184 0.11 5.78 10.26
C ASN A 184 -0.22 5.99 11.74
N ASP A 185 0.69 6.51 12.57
CA ASP A 185 0.47 6.64 14.01
C ASP A 185 -0.77 7.50 14.32
N SER A 186 -0.92 8.62 13.59
CA SER A 186 -2.07 9.51 13.79
C SER A 186 -3.38 8.93 13.27
N ALA A 187 -3.33 8.15 12.20
CA ALA A 187 -4.50 7.50 11.64
C ALA A 187 -4.89 6.25 12.44
N ASP A 188 -3.91 5.47 12.88
CA ASP A 188 -4.13 4.27 13.71
C ASP A 188 -4.78 4.64 15.05
N GLU A 189 -4.34 5.73 15.70
CA GLU A 189 -4.95 6.26 16.92
C GLU A 189 -6.47 6.45 16.78
N VAL A 190 -6.91 7.03 15.66
CA VAL A 190 -8.34 7.27 15.38
C VAL A 190 -9.10 5.96 15.17
N ILE A 191 -8.51 5.03 14.40
CA ILE A 191 -9.17 3.76 14.09
C ILE A 191 -9.21 2.87 15.34
N VAL A 192 -8.16 2.84 16.14
CA VAL A 192 -8.14 2.13 17.43
C VAL A 192 -9.24 2.65 18.34
N GLU A 193 -9.35 3.98 18.50
CA GLU A 193 -10.41 4.59 19.30
C GLU A 193 -11.82 4.23 18.81
N PHE A 194 -12.01 4.15 17.50
CA PHE A 194 -13.26 3.71 16.90
C PHE A 194 -13.56 2.24 17.21
N ILE A 195 -12.57 1.35 17.00
CA ILE A 195 -12.70 -0.10 17.21
C ILE A 195 -12.93 -0.43 18.69
N GLU A 196 -12.25 0.26 19.62
CA GLU A 196 -12.40 0.05 21.06
C GLU A 196 -13.79 0.41 21.58
N LYS A 197 -14.49 1.32 20.90
CA LYS A 197 -15.88 1.69 21.23
C LYS A 197 -16.90 0.65 20.73
N LEU A 198 -16.49 -0.24 19.82
CA LEU A 198 -17.37 -1.28 19.30
C LEU A 198 -17.41 -2.48 20.27
N GLU A 199 -18.61 -3.02 20.47
CA GLU A 199 -18.77 -4.31 21.14
C GLU A 199 -18.10 -5.42 20.33
N ARG A 200 -17.55 -6.44 20.98
CA ARG A 200 -16.82 -7.55 20.31
C ARG A 200 -17.61 -8.22 19.20
N GLU A 201 -18.93 -8.33 19.35
CA GLU A 201 -19.80 -8.92 18.35
C GLU A 201 -19.92 -8.07 17.08
N LYS A 202 -19.85 -6.75 17.23
CA LYS A 202 -19.89 -5.79 16.13
C LYS A 202 -18.58 -5.74 15.34
N LEU A 203 -17.44 -6.18 15.88
CA LEU A 203 -16.17 -6.23 15.16
C LEU A 203 -16.21 -7.14 13.92
N LYS A 204 -17.11 -8.08 13.86
CA LYS A 204 -17.31 -8.96 12.69
C LYS A 204 -18.28 -8.38 11.66
N ASN A 205 -19.03 -7.36 12.05
CA ASN A 205 -20.05 -6.73 11.22
C ASN A 205 -20.14 -5.23 11.55
N ILE A 206 -19.09 -4.50 11.18
CA ILE A 206 -18.99 -3.05 11.34
C ILE A 206 -19.99 -2.40 10.39
N ASP A 207 -20.73 -1.39 10.86
CA ASP A 207 -21.59 -0.58 10.00
C ASP A 207 -20.72 0.11 8.93
N PRO A 208 -20.95 -0.13 7.62
CA PRO A 208 -20.11 0.42 6.56
C PRO A 208 -20.03 1.96 6.58
N VAL A 209 -21.09 2.62 6.99
CA VAL A 209 -21.15 4.11 7.11
C VAL A 209 -20.19 4.58 8.21
N GLU A 210 -20.25 3.94 9.38
CA GLU A 210 -19.37 4.25 10.51
C GLU A 210 -17.90 3.91 10.21
N GLY A 211 -17.68 2.79 9.49
CA GLY A 211 -16.34 2.38 9.08
C GLY A 211 -15.69 3.36 8.07
N ILE A 212 -16.44 3.80 7.06
CA ILE A 212 -15.95 4.81 6.11
C ILE A 212 -15.71 6.16 6.81
N GLU A 213 -16.58 6.58 7.69
CA GLU A 213 -16.40 7.79 8.50
C GLU A 213 -15.09 7.74 9.28
N ALA A 214 -14.83 6.61 9.95
CA ALA A 214 -13.60 6.41 10.71
C ALA A 214 -12.36 6.49 9.81
N LEU A 215 -12.38 5.90 8.61
CA LEU A 215 -11.27 5.94 7.65
C LEU A 215 -10.98 7.36 7.14
N ILE A 216 -12.03 8.12 6.78
CA ILE A 216 -11.88 9.51 6.32
C ILE A 216 -11.34 10.39 7.46
N TYR A 217 -11.89 10.23 8.67
CA TYR A 217 -11.43 10.98 9.83
C TYR A 217 -9.97 10.64 10.20
N ALA A 218 -9.57 9.37 10.08
CA ALA A 218 -8.19 8.94 10.27
C ALA A 218 -7.23 9.61 9.26
N THR A 219 -7.63 9.65 7.98
CA THR A 219 -6.85 10.33 6.91
C THR A 219 -6.76 11.83 7.18
N HIS A 220 -7.85 12.48 7.56
CA HIS A 220 -7.87 13.88 7.94
C HIS A 220 -6.96 14.14 9.17
N ARG A 221 -7.05 13.33 10.22
CA ARG A 221 -6.20 13.46 11.40
C ARG A 221 -4.72 13.37 11.08
N ALA A 222 -4.35 12.42 10.20
CA ALA A 222 -3.00 12.30 9.69
C ALA A 222 -2.56 13.56 8.92
N SER A 223 -3.44 14.16 8.11
CA SER A 223 -3.14 15.39 7.36
C SER A 223 -2.92 16.61 8.23
N VAL A 224 -3.60 16.70 9.37
CA VAL A 224 -3.41 17.80 10.34
C VAL A 224 -2.08 17.69 11.06
N ARG A 225 -1.64 16.47 11.38
CA ARG A 225 -0.40 16.23 12.14
C ARG A 225 0.84 16.09 11.27
N ASN A 226 0.68 15.78 10.00
CA ASN A 226 1.80 15.49 9.08
C ASN A 226 1.74 16.37 7.83
N GLN A 227 2.68 17.30 7.69
CA GLN A 227 2.73 18.27 6.59
C GLN A 227 2.79 17.66 5.17
N GLY A 228 3.14 16.39 5.05
CA GLY A 228 3.25 15.69 3.77
C GLY A 228 2.07 14.78 3.44
N VAL A 229 1.03 14.76 4.29
CA VAL A 229 -0.23 14.05 4.08
C VAL A 229 -1.31 15.09 3.79
N GLY A 230 -2.17 14.88 2.81
CA GLY A 230 -3.25 15.82 2.50
C GLY A 230 -3.86 15.64 1.11
N GLY A 231 -4.60 16.67 0.67
CA GLY A 231 -5.42 16.62 -0.54
C GLY A 231 -6.79 16.01 -0.28
N THR A 232 -7.57 15.81 -1.33
CA THR A 232 -8.86 15.11 -1.28
C THR A 232 -8.62 13.62 -1.08
N PRO A 233 -9.25 12.95 -0.11
CA PRO A 233 -9.06 11.51 0.07
C PRO A 233 -9.55 10.74 -1.17
N VAL A 234 -8.75 9.80 -1.63
CA VAL A 234 -9.11 8.82 -2.66
C VAL A 234 -9.72 7.62 -1.96
N ILE A 235 -10.95 7.27 -2.31
CA ILE A 235 -11.73 6.25 -1.61
C ILE A 235 -12.16 5.16 -2.59
N TYR A 236 -11.79 3.91 -2.32
CA TYR A 236 -12.38 2.73 -2.95
C TYR A 236 -13.26 1.99 -1.95
N VAL A 237 -14.44 1.61 -2.42
CA VAL A 237 -15.37 0.78 -1.66
C VAL A 237 -15.50 -0.57 -2.34
N ILE A 238 -15.43 -1.64 -1.56
CA ILE A 238 -15.80 -2.99 -1.95
C ILE A 238 -17.20 -3.25 -1.40
N GLY A 239 -18.16 -3.42 -2.28
CA GLY A 239 -19.53 -3.79 -1.97
C GLY A 239 -19.86 -5.21 -2.44
N LYS A 240 -21.13 -5.59 -2.31
CA LYS A 240 -21.63 -6.89 -2.75
C LYS A 240 -21.51 -7.08 -4.26
N GLU A 241 -21.73 -6.02 -5.03
CA GLU A 241 -21.77 -6.05 -6.50
C GLU A 241 -20.40 -5.79 -7.15
N GLY A 242 -19.43 -5.34 -6.39
CA GLY A 242 -18.10 -5.06 -6.91
C GLY A 242 -17.32 -4.03 -6.12
N ALA A 243 -16.24 -3.54 -6.71
CA ALA A 243 -15.46 -2.43 -6.18
C ALA A 243 -15.60 -1.22 -7.09
N PHE A 244 -15.80 -0.06 -6.50
CA PHE A 244 -15.87 1.20 -7.21
C PHE A 244 -15.04 2.29 -6.52
N LEU A 245 -14.54 3.19 -7.36
CA LEU A 245 -13.89 4.42 -6.91
C LEU A 245 -14.97 5.48 -6.65
N VAL A 246 -14.97 6.00 -5.43
CA VAL A 246 -15.86 7.11 -5.09
C VAL A 246 -15.46 8.36 -5.89
N SER A 247 -16.43 9.05 -6.49
CA SER A 247 -16.14 10.24 -7.28
C SER A 247 -15.47 11.32 -6.43
N GLU A 248 -14.58 12.10 -7.04
CA GLU A 248 -13.84 13.19 -6.37
C GLU A 248 -14.79 14.17 -5.67
N ALA A 249 -15.93 14.53 -6.30
CA ALA A 249 -16.90 15.42 -5.73
C ALA A 249 -17.53 14.87 -4.42
N ARG A 250 -17.82 13.56 -4.38
CA ARG A 250 -18.35 12.91 -3.16
C ARG A 250 -17.27 12.82 -2.08
N SER A 251 -16.04 12.46 -2.45
CA SER A 251 -14.89 12.43 -1.54
C SER A 251 -14.61 13.80 -0.95
N GLN A 252 -14.65 14.87 -1.76
CA GLN A 252 -14.46 16.24 -1.32
C GLN A 252 -15.57 16.68 -0.37
N LEU A 253 -16.82 16.31 -0.64
CA LEU A 253 -17.95 16.62 0.24
C LEU A 253 -17.75 15.97 1.61
N ALA A 254 -17.40 14.69 1.66
CA ALA A 254 -17.16 13.97 2.90
C ALA A 254 -15.98 14.55 3.69
N ASP A 255 -14.86 14.87 3.01
CA ASP A 255 -13.69 15.49 3.64
C ASP A 255 -14.03 16.88 4.23
N ASN A 256 -14.78 17.69 3.52
CA ASN A 256 -15.23 19.01 4.01
C ASN A 256 -16.10 18.89 5.26
N MET A 257 -16.97 17.89 5.31
CA MET A 257 -17.78 17.60 6.48
C MET A 257 -16.94 17.22 7.69
N VAL A 258 -15.96 16.32 7.49
CA VAL A 258 -15.03 15.90 8.56
C VAL A 258 -14.19 17.08 9.06
N ARG A 259 -13.77 17.99 8.17
CA ARG A 259 -13.00 19.20 8.53
C ARG A 259 -13.84 20.25 9.25
N GLY A 260 -15.09 20.41 8.85
CA GLY A 260 -15.98 21.50 9.30
C GLY A 260 -16.76 21.21 10.58
N TYR A 261 -16.93 19.95 10.94
CA TYR A 261 -17.79 19.55 12.04
C TYR A 261 -17.05 18.72 13.08
N ARG A 262 -17.47 18.83 14.33
CA ARG A 262 -17.16 17.80 15.33
C ARG A 262 -17.83 16.51 14.88
N ARG A 263 -17.18 15.36 15.11
CA ARG A 263 -17.61 14.01 14.70
C ARG A 263 -19.09 13.67 14.98
N GLU A 264 -19.69 14.35 15.95
CA GLU A 264 -21.08 14.17 16.39
C GLU A 264 -22.13 14.69 15.39
N PHE A 265 -21.72 15.41 14.34
CA PHE A 265 -22.63 16.09 13.40
C PHE A 265 -22.47 15.69 11.93
N LEU A 266 -21.76 14.58 11.66
CA LEU A 266 -21.65 14.09 10.29
C LEU A 266 -22.98 13.55 9.81
N ASP A 267 -23.44 14.09 8.66
CA ASP A 267 -24.68 13.65 8.06
C ASP A 267 -24.53 12.23 7.50
N ARG A 268 -25.22 11.27 8.13
CA ARG A 268 -25.18 9.86 7.72
C ARG A 268 -25.66 9.65 6.28
N ASP A 269 -26.52 10.52 5.75
CA ASP A 269 -27.02 10.38 4.39
C ASP A 269 -25.95 10.73 3.36
N VAL A 270 -25.08 11.70 3.64
CA VAL A 270 -23.90 11.98 2.79
C VAL A 270 -22.92 10.81 2.84
N LEU A 271 -22.66 10.23 4.01
CA LEU A 271 -21.79 9.06 4.11
C LEU A 271 -22.37 7.83 3.41
N LYS A 272 -23.70 7.63 3.44
CA LYS A 272 -24.37 6.57 2.65
C LYS A 272 -24.17 6.74 1.15
N MET A 273 -24.10 7.99 0.65
CA MET A 273 -23.82 8.25 -0.77
C MET A 273 -22.43 7.74 -1.21
N LEU A 274 -21.47 7.61 -0.29
CA LEU A 274 -20.16 7.04 -0.60
C LEU A 274 -20.20 5.53 -0.82
N LEU A 275 -21.24 4.86 -0.34
CA LEU A 275 -21.47 3.42 -0.47
C LEU A 275 -22.30 3.05 -1.69
N GLN A 276 -22.75 4.06 -2.46
CA GLN A 276 -23.54 3.88 -3.67
C GLN A 276 -22.69 4.18 -4.90
N GLU A 277 -22.78 3.33 -5.91
CA GLU A 277 -22.14 3.49 -7.21
C GLU A 277 -22.59 4.77 -7.96
#